data_b092f71dcff71940d13ac687e9aa5160
#
_entry.id   b092f71dcff71940d13ac687e9aa5160
#
_cell.length_a   1.000
_cell.length_b   1.000
_cell.length_c   1.000
_cell.angle_alpha   90.00
_cell.angle_beta   90.00
_cell.angle_gamma   90.00
#
_symmetry.space_group_name_H-M   'P 1'
#
loop_
_entity.id
_entity.type
_entity.pdbx_description
1 polymer ?
#
loop_
_entity_poly.entity_id
_entity_poly.type
_entity_poly.pdbx_seq_one_letter_code
_entity_poly.pdbx_strand_id
1 'polypeptide(L)'
;PTPQLTGGYSKEKALSQTADLTIDWDISPLWKASFTGGRTWSEGGPSMNFRMSAKPRRKVGNDYLSGNLYSAWDLTGTPSATFSPDLQQQLMNGIAEVDTGSTDSSWKRTEVKQNYFQADVTKLFESGWLDSIQFGAKYRDGKVHRNTGNTYWTCQGRDPADYKDGRYQAGCDPTAGDAQPGFFLSNPISNIAGGFNANVFPGINYPAYIDYLNKTYGGSHNRTEEDFVYNVNEKIYSGYFQANFRTERVRGNVGVRVVRTKQFAQSSDSIEKFNDYFLDNASGAPMACTDPAAAAYPTYSCESGFLRLPYDLAQSKTYSLIGVDRTYTDVLPSFNIAWDITDTLVLRGAASKVIARPGYTDIAAPGALSYYSEEYVNDRRVAGGASTAGWVGQGSNKQLEPFKATQFDLGLEWYFQPGAVAGVGLFRKNVDNFTLPVVRDTPMVINGEAVNVQRYETQANGRDGVSQGVELYGQYTFDFGFGVQANYTYNDTNLASIVLDGQEIGSSPLVGSAKNQANVTVFYENEKFLARASFNRRGQVVGGLNNGLTVYTEPYDQLDLNVAYNLTPDWTLTASVINATKSEQRVHLGSDTKARLISNTYAGRQLYFGATWKF
;
A
#
# COMPACT_ATOMS: atom_id res chain seq x y z
N PRO A 1 -23.76 -20.08 -1.55
CA PRO A 1 -22.36 -20.00 -2.03
C PRO A 1 -21.59 -21.19 -1.50
N THR A 2 -20.77 -21.82 -2.36
CA THR A 2 -19.91 -22.92 -1.94
C THR A 2 -18.75 -22.32 -1.14
N PRO A 3 -18.46 -22.80 0.07
CA PRO A 3 -17.33 -22.31 0.83
C PRO A 3 -16.02 -22.60 0.09
N GLN A 4 -15.07 -21.67 0.18
CA GLN A 4 -13.78 -21.78 -0.45
C GLN A 4 -12.70 -21.52 0.60
N LEU A 5 -11.72 -22.40 0.66
CA LEU A 5 -10.50 -22.21 1.45
C LEU A 5 -9.47 -21.53 0.57
N THR A 6 -9.09 -20.32 0.91
CA THR A 6 -8.01 -19.60 0.21
C THR A 6 -6.89 -19.32 1.18
N GLY A 7 -5.69 -19.61 0.78
CA GLY A 7 -4.51 -19.28 1.53
C GLY A 7 -3.43 -18.70 0.62
N GLY A 8 -2.47 -17.97 1.18
CA GLY A 8 -1.35 -17.35 0.48
C GLY A 8 -0.01 -17.73 1.07
N TYR A 9 0.98 -17.87 0.22
CA TYR A 9 2.39 -18.05 0.57
C TYR A 9 3.24 -17.04 -0.17
N SER A 10 4.02 -16.26 0.55
CA SER A 10 4.93 -15.28 -0.03
C SER A 10 6.36 -15.59 0.35
N LYS A 11 7.25 -15.58 -0.64
CA LYS A 11 8.70 -15.62 -0.44
C LYS A 11 9.27 -14.26 -0.82
N GLU A 12 9.56 -13.46 0.19
CA GLU A 12 10.02 -12.09 0.00
C GLU A 12 11.52 -11.96 0.18
N LYS A 13 12.10 -11.02 -0.55
CA LYS A 13 13.47 -10.59 -0.39
C LYS A 13 13.52 -9.07 -0.46
N ALA A 14 14.24 -8.47 0.48
CA ALA A 14 14.56 -7.05 0.45
C ALA A 14 16.06 -6.87 0.68
N LEU A 15 16.67 -6.02 -0.13
CA LEU A 15 18.07 -5.63 0.01
C LEU A 15 18.12 -4.11 -0.08
N SER A 16 18.84 -3.48 0.87
CA SER A 16 19.10 -2.05 0.84
C SER A 16 20.56 -1.81 1.16
N GLN A 17 21.18 -0.98 0.36
CA GLN A 17 22.58 -0.58 0.51
C GLN A 17 22.68 0.94 0.44
N THR A 18 23.44 1.53 1.34
CA THR A 18 23.72 2.96 1.35
C THR A 18 25.23 3.16 1.52
N ALA A 19 25.76 4.05 0.72
CA ALA A 19 27.12 4.55 0.89
C ALA A 19 27.08 6.08 0.81
N ASP A 20 27.54 6.74 1.84
CA ASP A 20 27.62 8.19 1.92
C ASP A 20 28.93 8.64 2.55
N LEU A 21 29.34 9.83 2.16
CA LEU A 21 30.50 10.52 2.70
C LEU A 21 30.08 11.93 3.07
N THR A 22 30.36 12.32 4.31
CA THR A 22 30.22 13.70 4.78
C THR A 22 31.60 14.24 5.15
N ILE A 23 31.88 15.44 4.69
CA ILE A 23 33.10 16.21 5.00
C ILE A 23 32.66 17.49 5.67
N ASP A 24 32.98 17.61 6.94
CA ASP A 24 32.78 18.84 7.71
C ASP A 24 34.10 19.61 7.76
N TRP A 25 34.06 20.88 7.38
CA TRP A 25 35.22 21.72 7.29
C TRP A 25 35.02 23.02 8.09
N ASP A 26 35.81 23.17 9.13
CA ASP A 26 35.92 24.42 9.88
C ASP A 26 36.89 25.34 9.13
N ILE A 27 36.34 26.19 8.22
CA ILE A 27 37.12 27.15 7.42
C ILE A 27 37.80 28.18 8.33
N SER A 28 37.08 28.61 9.36
CA SER A 28 37.54 29.48 10.42
C SER A 28 36.63 29.33 11.66
N PRO A 29 36.96 29.94 12.81
CA PRO A 29 36.06 29.89 13.98
C PRO A 29 34.61 30.31 13.70
N LEU A 30 34.41 31.16 12.68
CA LEU A 30 33.11 31.74 12.34
C LEU A 30 32.48 31.17 11.08
N TRP A 31 33.22 30.38 10.30
CA TRP A 31 32.74 29.80 9.05
C TRP A 31 32.90 28.28 9.03
N LYS A 32 31.82 27.61 8.82
CA LYS A 32 31.78 26.13 8.65
C LYS A 32 31.16 25.78 7.34
N ALA A 33 31.67 24.72 6.70
CA ALA A 33 31.07 24.14 5.52
C ALA A 33 30.89 22.62 5.73
N SER A 34 29.82 22.07 5.18
CA SER A 34 29.58 20.64 5.15
C SER A 34 29.22 20.21 3.74
N PHE A 35 29.84 19.13 3.30
CA PHE A 35 29.60 18.52 2.00
C PHE A 35 29.20 17.07 2.21
N THR A 36 28.02 16.70 1.74
CA THR A 36 27.55 15.31 1.82
C THR A 36 27.24 14.81 0.42
N GLY A 37 27.79 13.66 0.06
CA GLY A 37 27.48 12.96 -1.18
C GLY A 37 27.23 11.50 -0.92
N GLY A 38 26.23 10.93 -1.57
CA GLY A 38 25.91 9.54 -1.33
C GLY A 38 25.05 8.89 -2.41
N ARG A 39 24.98 7.58 -2.30
CA ARG A 39 24.16 6.73 -3.14
C ARG A 39 23.42 5.71 -2.28
N THR A 40 22.12 5.57 -2.54
CA THR A 40 21.33 4.47 -2.03
C THR A 40 20.86 3.59 -3.18
N TRP A 41 20.82 2.30 -2.93
CA TRP A 41 20.23 1.32 -3.82
C TRP A 41 19.41 0.34 -2.98
N SER A 42 18.18 0.09 -3.40
CA SER A 42 17.35 -0.93 -2.78
C SER A 42 16.60 -1.72 -3.83
N GLU A 43 16.39 -2.98 -3.53
CA GLU A 43 15.63 -3.91 -4.34
C GLU A 43 14.75 -4.74 -3.39
N GLY A 44 13.48 -4.91 -3.74
CA GLY A 44 12.58 -5.69 -2.92
C GLY A 44 11.33 -6.12 -3.64
N GLY A 45 10.66 -7.07 -3.02
CA GLY A 45 9.39 -7.64 -3.44
C GLY A 45 9.38 -9.16 -3.36
N PRO A 46 8.20 -9.78 -3.45
CA PRO A 46 8.08 -11.22 -3.48
C PRO A 46 8.73 -11.80 -4.73
N SER A 47 9.65 -12.75 -4.53
CA SER A 47 10.16 -13.59 -5.61
C SER A 47 9.13 -14.64 -6.03
N MET A 48 8.19 -14.93 -5.16
CA MET A 48 7.01 -15.74 -5.40
C MET A 48 5.92 -15.29 -4.42
N ASN A 49 4.76 -14.96 -4.94
CA ASN A 49 3.54 -14.73 -4.18
C ASN A 49 2.50 -15.69 -4.73
N PHE A 50 2.29 -16.78 -4.01
CA PHE A 50 1.48 -17.89 -4.45
C PHE A 50 0.17 -17.93 -3.66
N ARG A 51 -0.94 -17.98 -4.36
CA ARG A 51 -2.27 -18.15 -3.77
C ARG A 51 -2.87 -19.46 -4.28
N MET A 52 -3.41 -20.24 -3.38
CA MET A 52 -4.15 -21.46 -3.67
C MET A 52 -5.55 -21.33 -3.09
N SER A 53 -6.54 -21.73 -3.87
CA SER A 53 -7.91 -21.85 -3.42
C SER A 53 -8.39 -23.29 -3.62
N ALA A 54 -9.08 -23.81 -2.61
CA ALA A 54 -9.65 -25.14 -2.64
C ALA A 54 -11.15 -25.07 -2.32
N LYS A 55 -11.96 -25.78 -3.09
CA LYS A 55 -13.40 -25.93 -2.88
C LYS A 55 -13.72 -27.38 -2.50
N PRO A 56 -14.70 -27.63 -1.63
CA PRO A 56 -15.20 -28.96 -1.38
C PRO A 56 -15.66 -29.60 -2.69
N ARG A 57 -15.31 -30.86 -2.89
CA ARG A 57 -15.71 -31.60 -4.08
C ARG A 57 -17.19 -31.99 -3.97
N ARG A 58 -17.99 -31.59 -4.95
CA ARG A 58 -19.41 -31.95 -5.01
C ARG A 58 -19.64 -33.31 -5.71
N LYS A 59 -18.64 -33.78 -6.44
CA LYS A 59 -18.76 -35.02 -7.23
C LYS A 59 -17.44 -35.79 -7.22
N VAL A 60 -17.47 -37.06 -6.94
CA VAL A 60 -16.33 -37.98 -7.06
C VAL A 60 -16.69 -39.03 -8.11
N GLY A 61 -16.01 -39.02 -9.25
CA GLY A 61 -16.40 -39.85 -10.39
C GLY A 61 -17.79 -39.48 -10.92
N ASN A 62 -18.69 -40.46 -11.01
CA ASN A 62 -20.09 -40.25 -11.39
C ASN A 62 -21.04 -40.00 -10.20
N ASP A 63 -20.57 -40.17 -8.99
CA ASP A 63 -21.39 -40.02 -7.79
C ASP A 63 -21.27 -38.64 -7.17
N TYR A 64 -22.40 -38.06 -6.77
CA TYR A 64 -22.41 -36.86 -5.94
C TYR A 64 -22.07 -37.26 -4.50
N LEU A 65 -21.20 -36.47 -3.86
CA LEU A 65 -20.96 -36.64 -2.44
C LEU A 65 -22.29 -36.52 -1.68
N SER A 66 -22.70 -37.60 -1.03
CA SER A 66 -23.82 -37.60 -0.12
C SER A 66 -23.44 -36.88 1.16
N GLY A 67 -24.12 -35.82 1.51
CA GLY A 67 -23.91 -35.08 2.74
C GLY A 67 -24.40 -33.62 2.66
N ASN A 68 -24.70 -33.05 3.78
CA ASN A 68 -25.12 -31.65 3.89
C ASN A 68 -23.90 -30.73 3.88
N LEU A 69 -23.43 -30.34 2.70
CA LEU A 69 -22.36 -29.37 2.54
C LEU A 69 -22.93 -27.95 2.62
N TYR A 70 -23.03 -27.41 3.81
CA TYR A 70 -23.49 -26.03 4.01
C TYR A 70 -22.55 -25.24 4.91
N SER A 71 -22.59 -23.93 4.76
CA SER A 71 -22.07 -22.96 5.72
C SER A 71 -23.19 -22.00 6.15
N ALA A 72 -23.26 -21.72 7.40
CA ALA A 72 -24.16 -20.71 7.96
C ALA A 72 -23.32 -19.57 8.53
N TRP A 73 -23.78 -18.35 8.34
CA TRP A 73 -23.14 -17.14 8.81
C TRP A 73 -24.09 -16.41 9.75
N ASP A 74 -23.61 -16.10 10.94
CA ASP A 74 -24.27 -15.18 11.86
C ASP A 74 -23.42 -13.90 11.91
N LEU A 75 -24.01 -12.82 11.44
CA LEU A 75 -23.38 -11.50 11.44
C LEU A 75 -23.96 -10.60 12.53
N THR A 76 -24.85 -11.13 13.39
CA THR A 76 -25.39 -10.43 14.55
C THR A 76 -24.46 -10.59 15.75
N GLY A 77 -24.05 -9.48 16.35
CA GLY A 77 -23.10 -9.53 17.47
C GLY A 77 -21.66 -9.82 17.01
N THR A 78 -21.04 -10.84 17.59
CA THR A 78 -19.72 -11.31 17.12
C THR A 78 -19.92 -12.18 15.87
N PRO A 79 -19.38 -11.80 14.72
CA PRO A 79 -19.56 -12.57 13.50
C PRO A 79 -19.07 -14.02 13.67
N SER A 80 -19.88 -14.96 13.25
CA SER A 80 -19.51 -16.38 13.29
C SER A 80 -19.83 -17.10 11.98
N ALA A 81 -19.07 -18.13 11.66
CA ALA A 81 -19.33 -19.03 10.55
C ALA A 81 -19.40 -20.47 11.08
N THR A 82 -20.45 -21.17 10.70
CA THR A 82 -20.63 -22.59 11.06
C THR A 82 -20.59 -23.42 9.78
N PHE A 83 -19.76 -24.44 9.77
CA PHE A 83 -19.67 -25.40 8.67
C PHE A 83 -20.32 -26.72 9.06
N SER A 84 -20.98 -27.36 8.10
CA SER A 84 -21.55 -28.69 8.35
C SER A 84 -20.42 -29.69 8.70
N PRO A 85 -20.69 -30.72 9.54
CA PRO A 85 -19.72 -31.76 9.87
C PRO A 85 -19.16 -32.43 8.62
N ASP A 86 -19.99 -32.68 7.61
CA ASP A 86 -19.57 -33.34 6.35
C ASP A 86 -18.59 -32.45 5.57
N LEU A 87 -18.84 -31.15 5.50
CA LEU A 87 -17.93 -30.20 4.87
C LEU A 87 -16.59 -30.15 5.62
N GLN A 88 -16.63 -30.11 6.95
CA GLN A 88 -15.45 -30.13 7.79
C GLN A 88 -14.62 -31.41 7.54
N GLN A 89 -15.26 -32.55 7.53
CA GLN A 89 -14.62 -33.85 7.29
C GLN A 89 -13.97 -33.91 5.91
N GLN A 90 -14.62 -33.40 4.88
CA GLN A 90 -14.07 -33.36 3.53
C GLN A 90 -12.81 -32.49 3.45
N LEU A 91 -12.85 -31.26 4.02
CA LEU A 91 -11.71 -30.36 4.04
C LEU A 91 -10.53 -31.00 4.80
N MET A 92 -10.79 -31.64 5.94
CA MET A 92 -9.77 -32.32 6.74
C MET A 92 -9.17 -33.55 6.03
N ASN A 93 -9.95 -34.29 5.27
CA ASN A 93 -9.49 -35.45 4.51
C ASN A 93 -8.79 -35.04 3.20
N GLY A 94 -8.70 -33.74 2.87
CA GLY A 94 -8.14 -33.29 1.61
C GLY A 94 -9.03 -33.60 0.40
N ILE A 95 -10.30 -33.90 0.61
CA ILE A 95 -11.28 -34.09 -0.46
C ILE A 95 -11.75 -32.71 -0.92
N ALA A 96 -10.91 -32.04 -1.68
CA ALA A 96 -11.17 -30.72 -2.23
C ALA A 96 -10.69 -30.67 -3.67
N GLU A 97 -11.36 -29.88 -4.47
CA GLU A 97 -10.93 -29.51 -5.80
C GLU A 97 -10.14 -28.21 -5.70
N VAL A 98 -8.95 -28.19 -6.30
CA VAL A 98 -8.19 -26.94 -6.41
C VAL A 98 -8.86 -26.08 -7.47
N ASP A 99 -9.25 -24.87 -7.06
CA ASP A 99 -9.84 -23.90 -7.98
C ASP A 99 -8.75 -23.17 -8.75
N THR A 100 -8.63 -23.54 -10.00
CA THR A 100 -7.60 -23.06 -10.92
C THR A 100 -7.76 -21.59 -11.29
N GLY A 101 -8.99 -21.12 -11.38
CA GLY A 101 -9.27 -19.70 -11.65
C GLY A 101 -8.87 -18.76 -10.50
N SER A 102 -8.60 -19.31 -9.32
CA SER A 102 -8.15 -18.56 -8.15
C SER A 102 -6.80 -19.02 -7.60
N THR A 103 -6.12 -19.94 -8.29
CA THR A 103 -4.74 -20.32 -8.00
C THR A 103 -3.81 -19.52 -8.90
N ASP A 104 -3.11 -18.58 -8.34
CA ASP A 104 -2.16 -17.74 -9.05
C ASP A 104 -0.80 -17.73 -8.35
N SER A 105 0.24 -17.52 -9.12
CA SER A 105 1.57 -17.26 -8.61
C SER A 105 2.15 -16.08 -9.35
N SER A 106 2.57 -15.09 -8.60
CA SER A 106 3.15 -13.87 -9.15
C SER A 106 4.49 -13.56 -8.50
N TRP A 107 5.30 -12.79 -9.18
CA TRP A 107 6.54 -12.22 -8.66
C TRP A 107 6.56 -10.72 -8.88
N LYS A 108 7.31 -10.02 -8.05
CA LYS A 108 7.45 -8.57 -8.13
C LYS A 108 8.86 -8.17 -7.75
N ARG A 109 9.43 -7.26 -8.52
CA ARG A 109 10.71 -6.64 -8.23
C ARG A 109 10.56 -5.13 -8.37
N THR A 110 10.84 -4.42 -7.29
CA THR A 110 10.93 -2.96 -7.30
C THR A 110 12.36 -2.58 -6.99
N GLU A 111 12.98 -1.84 -7.87
CA GLU A 111 14.33 -1.32 -7.73
C GLU A 111 14.25 0.20 -7.54
N VAL A 112 14.93 0.70 -6.51
CA VAL A 112 15.03 2.13 -6.22
C VAL A 112 16.51 2.51 -6.14
N LYS A 113 16.90 3.48 -6.96
CA LYS A 113 18.25 4.05 -6.95
C LYS A 113 18.18 5.53 -6.69
N GLN A 114 19.03 6.05 -5.83
CA GLN A 114 19.11 7.47 -5.57
C GLN A 114 20.56 7.89 -5.39
N ASN A 115 20.96 8.93 -6.12
CA ASN A 115 22.21 9.65 -5.89
C ASN A 115 21.86 11.03 -5.34
N TYR A 116 22.66 11.55 -4.42
CA TYR A 116 22.48 12.89 -3.90
C TYR A 116 23.81 13.56 -3.60
N PHE A 117 23.76 14.89 -3.65
CA PHE A 117 24.84 15.76 -3.23
C PHE A 117 24.23 16.97 -2.52
N GLN A 118 24.84 17.38 -1.42
CA GLN A 118 24.44 18.53 -0.62
C GLN A 118 25.67 19.31 -0.18
N ALA A 119 25.59 20.62 -0.22
CA ALA A 119 26.60 21.53 0.29
C ALA A 119 25.92 22.58 1.16
N ASP A 120 26.41 22.77 2.35
CA ASP A 120 25.89 23.71 3.35
C ASP A 120 27.02 24.58 3.87
N VAL A 121 26.73 25.85 4.07
CA VAL A 121 27.66 26.82 4.66
C VAL A 121 26.96 27.54 5.81
N THR A 122 27.65 27.63 6.92
CA THR A 122 27.19 28.36 8.13
C THR A 122 28.15 29.46 8.48
N LYS A 123 27.62 30.66 8.67
CA LYS A 123 28.32 31.81 9.27
C LYS A 123 27.81 31.98 10.70
N LEU A 124 28.70 31.91 11.67
CA LEU A 124 28.43 32.23 13.09
C LEU A 124 28.71 33.71 13.36
N PHE A 125 27.98 34.26 14.32
CA PHE A 125 28.18 35.64 14.82
C PHE A 125 28.49 35.58 16.31
N GLU A 126 29.49 36.32 16.75
CA GLU A 126 29.96 36.30 18.14
C GLU A 126 29.16 37.20 19.07
N SER A 127 28.42 38.15 18.50
CA SER A 127 27.69 39.17 19.28
C SER A 127 26.38 39.57 18.58
N GLY A 128 25.44 40.07 19.40
CA GLY A 128 24.12 40.47 18.93
C GLY A 128 23.10 39.35 19.02
N TRP A 129 21.92 39.63 18.53
CA TRP A 129 20.79 38.71 18.56
C TRP A 129 20.81 37.66 17.40
N LEU A 130 21.58 37.92 16.35
CA LEU A 130 21.75 37.02 15.23
C LEU A 130 22.85 35.99 15.58
N ASP A 131 22.47 34.73 15.74
CA ASP A 131 23.37 33.65 16.15
C ASP A 131 24.13 33.09 14.93
N SER A 132 23.40 32.83 13.85
CA SER A 132 24.02 32.31 12.63
C SER A 132 23.16 32.52 11.39
N ILE A 133 23.81 32.47 10.22
CA ILE A 133 23.17 32.38 8.91
C ILE A 133 23.63 31.06 8.27
N GLN A 134 22.68 30.31 7.71
CA GLN A 134 22.93 29.09 6.98
C GLN A 134 22.36 29.18 5.56
N PHE A 135 23.11 28.72 4.60
CA PHE A 135 22.62 28.54 3.23
C PHE A 135 23.23 27.30 2.60
N GLY A 136 22.48 26.69 1.71
CA GLY A 136 22.96 25.48 1.08
C GLY A 136 22.16 25.09 -0.14
N ALA A 137 22.70 24.12 -0.87
CA ALA A 137 22.10 23.56 -2.05
C ALA A 137 22.14 22.03 -1.99
N LYS A 138 21.08 21.39 -2.52
CA LYS A 138 20.98 19.94 -2.62
C LYS A 138 20.50 19.53 -4.00
N TYR A 139 21.16 18.54 -4.57
CA TYR A 139 20.75 17.82 -5.76
C TYR A 139 20.42 16.37 -5.39
N ARG A 140 19.36 15.84 -5.98
CA ARG A 140 18.95 14.44 -5.85
C ARG A 140 18.49 13.90 -7.21
N ASP A 141 19.00 12.73 -7.60
CA ASP A 141 18.59 11.99 -8.79
C ASP A 141 18.09 10.62 -8.34
N GLY A 142 16.77 10.44 -8.38
CA GLY A 142 16.06 9.24 -7.96
C GLY A 142 15.47 8.52 -9.16
N LYS A 143 15.59 7.18 -9.17
CA LYS A 143 15.00 6.31 -10.19
C LYS A 143 14.29 5.16 -9.51
N VAL A 144 13.07 4.91 -9.93
CA VAL A 144 12.27 3.76 -9.51
C VAL A 144 11.89 2.96 -10.75
N HIS A 145 12.19 1.68 -10.71
CA HIS A 145 11.76 0.73 -11.72
C HIS A 145 11.00 -0.40 -11.04
N ARG A 146 9.78 -0.65 -11.47
CA ARG A 146 9.01 -1.80 -11.03
C ARG A 146 8.78 -2.75 -12.19
N ASN A 147 9.11 -3.99 -11.95
CA ASN A 147 8.84 -5.11 -12.83
C ASN A 147 8.06 -6.18 -12.05
N THR A 148 7.09 -6.81 -12.69
CA THR A 148 6.28 -7.87 -12.09
C THR A 148 5.84 -8.82 -13.17
N GLY A 149 5.41 -9.99 -12.77
CA GLY A 149 4.90 -10.98 -13.70
C GLY A 149 4.33 -12.17 -12.96
N ASN A 150 3.97 -13.18 -13.73
CA ASN A 150 3.43 -14.40 -13.21
C ASN A 150 4.47 -15.52 -13.28
N THR A 151 4.32 -16.48 -12.37
CA THR A 151 5.08 -17.73 -12.37
C THR A 151 4.16 -18.83 -12.86
N TYR A 152 4.61 -19.53 -13.87
CA TYR A 152 3.86 -20.59 -14.53
C TYR A 152 4.56 -21.94 -14.39
N TRP A 153 3.79 -23.02 -14.34
CA TRP A 153 4.26 -24.39 -14.48
C TRP A 153 3.78 -24.93 -15.82
N THR A 154 4.71 -25.27 -16.70
CA THR A 154 4.40 -25.83 -18.02
C THR A 154 4.40 -27.36 -18.00
N CYS A 155 3.70 -27.99 -18.94
CA CYS A 155 3.82 -29.41 -19.18
C CYS A 155 5.25 -29.76 -19.63
N GLN A 156 5.77 -30.89 -19.15
CA GLN A 156 7.08 -31.41 -19.60
C GLN A 156 7.15 -31.50 -21.13
N GLY A 157 8.19 -30.89 -21.71
CA GLY A 157 8.49 -30.98 -23.13
C GLY A 157 7.76 -30.02 -24.06
N ARG A 158 7.04 -29.05 -23.53
CA ARG A 158 6.44 -27.98 -24.34
C ARG A 158 7.15 -26.66 -24.12
N ASP A 159 7.41 -25.96 -25.22
CA ASP A 159 8.03 -24.64 -25.24
C ASP A 159 7.07 -23.60 -24.64
N PRO A 160 7.55 -22.67 -23.77
CA PRO A 160 6.79 -21.51 -23.35
C PRO A 160 6.21 -20.66 -24.50
N ALA A 161 6.80 -20.78 -25.72
CA ALA A 161 6.28 -20.17 -26.93
C ALA A 161 4.93 -20.73 -27.41
N ASP A 162 4.50 -21.90 -26.91
CA ASP A 162 3.16 -22.46 -27.19
C ASP A 162 2.03 -21.77 -26.40
N TYR A 163 2.38 -20.80 -25.58
CA TYR A 163 1.46 -19.87 -24.97
C TYR A 163 1.00 -18.82 -25.99
N LYS A 164 0.00 -19.13 -26.76
CA LYS A 164 -0.75 -18.11 -27.49
C LYS A 164 -1.76 -17.49 -26.53
N ASP A 165 -1.68 -16.18 -26.37
CA ASP A 165 -2.68 -15.32 -25.73
C ASP A 165 -2.89 -15.50 -24.21
N GLY A 166 -1.84 -15.88 -23.47
CA GLY A 166 -1.92 -15.95 -22.00
C GLY A 166 -2.78 -17.09 -21.44
N ARG A 167 -3.17 -18.05 -22.28
CA ARG A 167 -3.99 -19.19 -21.89
C ARG A 167 -3.23 -20.50 -22.00
N TYR A 168 -3.41 -21.36 -20.99
CA TYR A 168 -2.99 -22.74 -21.05
C TYR A 168 -3.75 -23.47 -22.14
N GLN A 169 -3.04 -24.21 -22.98
CA GLN A 169 -3.71 -25.16 -23.86
C GLN A 169 -4.34 -26.28 -23.04
N ALA A 170 -5.54 -26.67 -23.39
CA ALA A 170 -6.25 -27.79 -22.73
C ALA A 170 -5.35 -29.00 -22.56
N GLY A 171 -5.19 -29.50 -21.34
CA GLY A 171 -4.35 -30.65 -20.98
C GLY A 171 -2.99 -30.28 -20.33
N CYS A 172 -2.65 -29.01 -20.23
CA CYS A 172 -1.45 -28.52 -19.52
C CYS A 172 -1.76 -27.64 -18.31
N ASP A 173 -3.01 -27.58 -17.93
CA ASP A 173 -3.44 -26.82 -16.78
C ASP A 173 -3.02 -27.55 -15.49
N PRO A 174 -2.22 -26.93 -14.58
CA PRO A 174 -1.87 -27.54 -13.29
C PRO A 174 -3.03 -27.76 -12.34
N THR A 175 -4.20 -27.74 -12.81
CA THR A 175 -5.34 -27.20 -12.22
C THR A 175 -6.35 -28.15 -11.72
N ALA A 176 -6.79 -29.02 -12.48
CA ALA A 176 -7.97 -29.82 -12.21
C ALA A 176 -7.58 -31.16 -11.58
N GLY A 177 -6.51 -31.16 -10.84
CA GLY A 177 -6.10 -32.31 -10.06
C GLY A 177 -6.83 -32.37 -8.74
N ASP A 178 -7.20 -33.57 -8.33
CA ASP A 178 -7.62 -33.82 -6.97
C ASP A 178 -6.58 -33.32 -6.00
N ALA A 179 -6.98 -32.49 -5.02
CA ALA A 179 -6.10 -32.11 -3.95
C ALA A 179 -5.53 -33.39 -3.32
N GLN A 180 -4.19 -33.49 -3.30
CA GLN A 180 -3.55 -34.63 -2.67
C GLN A 180 -3.63 -34.47 -1.15
N PRO A 181 -3.79 -35.58 -0.38
CA PRO A 181 -3.88 -35.50 1.09
C PRO A 181 -2.76 -34.72 1.76
N GLY A 182 -1.55 -34.72 1.18
CA GLY A 182 -0.41 -33.97 1.69
C GLY A 182 -0.45 -32.44 1.46
N PHE A 183 -1.43 -31.90 0.74
CA PHE A 183 -1.57 -30.46 0.51
C PHE A 183 -2.18 -29.72 1.70
N PHE A 184 -2.73 -30.44 2.65
CA PHE A 184 -3.32 -29.87 3.84
C PHE A 184 -2.53 -30.29 5.08
N LEU A 185 -2.38 -29.36 6.01
CA LEU A 185 -1.76 -29.64 7.30
C LEU A 185 -2.74 -30.46 8.16
N SER A 186 -2.21 -31.45 8.87
CA SER A 186 -3.01 -32.33 9.74
C SER A 186 -3.62 -31.61 10.95
N ASN A 187 -3.04 -30.48 11.36
CA ASN A 187 -3.56 -29.69 12.46
C ASN A 187 -4.40 -28.54 11.93
N PRO A 188 -5.71 -28.51 12.23
CA PRO A 188 -6.54 -27.38 11.85
C PRO A 188 -6.06 -26.09 12.53
N ILE A 189 -6.16 -24.98 11.82
CA ILE A 189 -5.96 -23.68 12.43
C ILE A 189 -7.13 -23.45 13.38
N SER A 190 -6.90 -23.66 14.67
CA SER A 190 -7.89 -23.40 15.72
C SER A 190 -7.74 -21.99 16.27
N ASN A 191 -8.81 -21.40 16.79
CA ASN A 191 -8.85 -20.09 17.42
C ASN A 191 -8.45 -18.93 16.46
N ILE A 192 -8.98 -18.93 15.25
CA ILE A 192 -8.92 -17.77 14.39
C ILE A 192 -9.79 -16.69 15.03
N ALA A 193 -9.12 -15.65 15.54
CA ALA A 193 -9.66 -14.36 15.99
C ALA A 193 -11.05 -14.36 16.66
N GLY A 194 -11.06 -14.06 17.92
CA GLY A 194 -12.15 -13.50 18.74
C GLY A 194 -13.60 -13.77 18.39
N GLY A 195 -13.97 -15.02 18.28
CA GLY A 195 -15.37 -15.40 18.08
C GLY A 195 -15.72 -15.98 16.71
N PHE A 196 -14.80 -16.07 15.79
CA PHE A 196 -14.96 -16.93 14.63
C PHE A 196 -14.78 -18.40 15.09
N ASN A 197 -15.88 -19.09 15.31
CA ASN A 197 -15.91 -20.53 15.54
C ASN A 197 -15.63 -21.31 14.25
N ALA A 198 -14.58 -20.92 13.52
CA ALA A 198 -14.08 -21.69 12.39
C ALA A 198 -13.04 -22.69 12.88
N ASN A 199 -13.46 -23.65 13.67
CA ASN A 199 -12.57 -24.63 14.31
C ASN A 199 -11.96 -25.66 13.32
N VAL A 200 -12.00 -25.43 12.00
CA VAL A 200 -11.84 -26.56 11.07
C VAL A 200 -11.23 -26.19 9.72
N PHE A 201 -10.43 -25.15 9.64
CA PHE A 201 -9.68 -24.92 8.41
C PHE A 201 -8.33 -25.65 8.49
N PRO A 202 -8.09 -26.70 7.66
CA PRO A 202 -6.74 -27.21 7.52
C PRO A 202 -5.85 -26.11 6.93
N GLY A 203 -4.69 -25.89 7.51
CA GLY A 203 -3.70 -25.04 6.87
C GLY A 203 -3.27 -25.64 5.53
N ILE A 204 -2.90 -24.82 4.56
CA ILE A 204 -2.38 -25.29 3.28
C ILE A 204 -0.88 -25.54 3.42
N ASN A 205 -0.43 -26.73 3.01
CA ASN A 205 0.99 -27.08 2.96
C ASN A 205 1.57 -26.63 1.61
N TYR A 206 1.88 -25.33 1.49
CA TYR A 206 2.43 -24.74 0.26
C TYR A 206 3.70 -25.43 -0.25
N PRO A 207 4.71 -25.74 0.60
CA PRO A 207 5.90 -26.45 0.14
C PRO A 207 5.56 -27.78 -0.58
N ALA A 208 4.65 -28.57 -0.02
CA ALA A 208 4.25 -29.83 -0.62
C ALA A 208 3.50 -29.62 -1.95
N TYR A 209 2.65 -28.60 -2.03
CA TYR A 209 1.92 -28.30 -3.26
C TYR A 209 2.86 -27.76 -4.36
N ILE A 210 3.77 -26.86 -4.04
CA ILE A 210 4.76 -26.35 -5.00
C ILE A 210 5.71 -27.48 -5.46
N ASP A 211 6.12 -28.38 -4.57
CA ASP A 211 6.94 -29.54 -4.91
C ASP A 211 6.20 -30.50 -5.85
N TYR A 212 4.92 -30.72 -5.62
CA TYR A 212 4.06 -31.47 -6.52
C TYR A 212 3.99 -30.83 -7.91
N LEU A 213 3.76 -29.51 -8.01
CA LEU A 213 3.74 -28.79 -9.29
C LEU A 213 5.09 -28.92 -10.02
N ASN A 214 6.19 -28.74 -9.31
CA ASN A 214 7.54 -28.87 -9.88
C ASN A 214 7.82 -30.28 -10.41
N LYS A 215 7.39 -31.33 -9.68
CA LYS A 215 7.57 -32.72 -10.10
C LYS A 215 6.67 -33.08 -11.26
N THR A 216 5.43 -32.61 -11.26
CA THR A 216 4.43 -32.95 -12.28
C THR A 216 4.72 -32.24 -13.60
N TYR A 217 5.17 -30.99 -13.56
CA TYR A 217 5.31 -30.11 -14.72
C TYR A 217 6.76 -29.75 -15.06
N GLY A 218 7.75 -30.31 -14.36
CA GLY A 218 9.18 -30.13 -14.69
C GLY A 218 9.80 -28.83 -14.21
N GLY A 219 9.12 -28.07 -13.37
CA GLY A 219 9.58 -26.82 -12.80
C GLY A 219 8.74 -25.62 -13.20
N SER A 220 9.06 -24.47 -12.64
CA SER A 220 8.37 -23.21 -12.91
C SER A 220 9.26 -22.23 -13.70
N HIS A 221 8.65 -21.33 -14.46
CA HIS A 221 9.32 -20.21 -15.11
C HIS A 221 8.57 -18.91 -14.85
N ASN A 222 9.30 -17.81 -14.82
CA ASN A 222 8.75 -16.48 -14.64
C ASN A 222 8.57 -15.78 -15.98
N ARG A 223 7.42 -15.18 -16.19
CA ARG A 223 7.11 -14.33 -17.33
C ARG A 223 6.84 -12.92 -16.82
N THR A 224 7.42 -11.90 -17.45
CA THR A 224 7.08 -10.50 -17.20
C THR A 224 5.72 -10.20 -17.78
N GLU A 225 4.85 -9.58 -16.97
CA GLU A 225 3.58 -9.05 -17.44
C GLU A 225 3.75 -7.55 -17.70
N GLU A 226 3.63 -7.14 -18.95
CA GLU A 226 3.91 -5.77 -19.38
C GLU A 226 2.95 -4.75 -18.76
N ASP A 227 1.72 -5.15 -18.45
CA ASP A 227 0.69 -4.32 -17.84
C ASP A 227 0.94 -3.96 -16.35
N PHE A 228 2.09 -4.34 -15.81
CA PHE A 228 2.48 -3.99 -14.44
C PHE A 228 3.85 -3.32 -14.33
N VAL A 229 4.45 -2.93 -15.47
CA VAL A 229 5.77 -2.30 -15.51
C VAL A 229 5.63 -0.78 -15.48
N TYR A 230 6.40 -0.14 -14.61
CA TYR A 230 6.52 1.31 -14.63
C TYR A 230 7.92 1.82 -14.26
N ASN A 231 8.19 3.05 -14.72
CA ASN A 231 9.42 3.78 -14.44
C ASN A 231 9.09 5.19 -13.92
N VAL A 232 9.80 5.63 -12.89
CA VAL A 232 9.77 7.02 -12.44
C VAL A 232 11.20 7.52 -12.27
N ASN A 233 11.50 8.66 -12.89
CA ASN A 233 12.76 9.35 -12.72
C ASN A 233 12.49 10.75 -12.15
N GLU A 234 13.14 11.10 -11.05
CA GLU A 234 13.01 12.40 -10.41
C GLU A 234 14.37 13.05 -10.21
N LYS A 235 14.55 14.27 -10.75
CA LYS A 235 15.69 15.12 -10.46
C LYS A 235 15.21 16.32 -9.66
N ILE A 236 15.75 16.48 -8.46
CA ILE A 236 15.32 17.50 -7.51
C ILE A 236 16.51 18.41 -7.20
N TYR A 237 16.32 19.69 -7.46
CA TYR A 237 17.26 20.77 -7.14
C TYR A 237 16.64 21.62 -6.03
N SER A 238 17.38 21.87 -4.98
CA SER A 238 16.90 22.77 -3.95
C SER A 238 18.01 23.66 -3.43
N GLY A 239 17.65 24.90 -3.09
CA GLY A 239 18.49 25.82 -2.36
C GLY A 239 17.71 26.40 -1.18
N TYR A 240 18.41 26.76 -0.11
CA TYR A 240 17.79 27.35 1.05
C TYR A 240 18.66 28.44 1.68
N PHE A 241 17.99 29.32 2.42
CA PHE A 241 18.57 30.29 3.30
C PHE A 241 17.85 30.25 4.65
N GLN A 242 18.58 30.33 5.76
CA GLN A 242 18.05 30.34 7.12
C GLN A 242 18.88 31.28 7.98
N ALA A 243 18.21 32.12 8.79
CA ALA A 243 18.79 32.92 9.84
C ALA A 243 18.34 32.40 11.19
N ASN A 244 19.29 32.16 12.08
CA ASN A 244 19.06 31.73 13.46
C ASN A 244 19.30 32.90 14.39
N PHE A 245 18.40 33.10 15.33
CA PHE A 245 18.49 34.17 16.31
C PHE A 245 18.40 33.62 17.73
N ARG A 246 19.11 34.29 18.63
CA ARG A 246 19.15 33.94 20.04
C ARG A 246 19.36 35.18 20.91
N THR A 247 18.58 35.25 21.96
CA THR A 247 18.78 36.15 23.11
C THR A 247 18.82 35.31 24.38
N GLU A 248 18.86 35.92 25.54
CA GLU A 248 18.86 35.22 26.83
C GLU A 248 17.65 34.29 26.99
N ARG A 249 16.46 34.69 26.52
CA ARG A 249 15.19 33.97 26.72
C ARG A 249 14.47 33.60 25.44
N VAL A 250 14.89 34.13 24.31
CA VAL A 250 14.21 33.84 23.02
C VAL A 250 15.23 33.30 22.02
N ARG A 251 14.88 32.18 21.38
CA ARG A 251 15.65 31.58 20.29
C ARG A 251 14.74 31.11 19.18
N GLY A 252 15.25 31.11 17.96
CA GLY A 252 14.46 30.68 16.83
C GLY A 252 15.19 30.78 15.52
N ASN A 253 14.44 30.53 14.46
CA ASN A 253 14.95 30.68 13.09
C ASN A 253 13.82 31.09 12.13
N VAL A 254 14.24 31.74 11.05
CA VAL A 254 13.42 31.99 9.87
C VAL A 254 14.19 31.53 8.65
N GLY A 255 13.51 30.86 7.74
CA GLY A 255 14.15 30.32 6.55
C GLY A 255 13.20 30.21 5.38
N VAL A 256 13.79 30.01 4.20
CA VAL A 256 13.07 29.70 2.98
C VAL A 256 13.87 28.67 2.17
N ARG A 257 13.16 27.70 1.63
CA ARG A 257 13.71 26.71 0.70
C ARG A 257 12.96 26.78 -0.63
N VAL A 258 13.68 26.81 -1.73
CA VAL A 258 13.13 26.70 -3.08
C VAL A 258 13.49 25.33 -3.60
N VAL A 259 12.49 24.58 -4.10
CA VAL A 259 12.65 23.22 -4.60
C VAL A 259 12.13 23.15 -6.02
N ARG A 260 12.97 22.76 -6.97
CA ARG A 260 12.58 22.48 -8.36
C ARG A 260 12.66 20.99 -8.63
N THR A 261 11.55 20.37 -8.99
CA THR A 261 11.44 18.96 -9.33
C THR A 261 11.24 18.81 -10.84
N LYS A 262 12.06 17.96 -11.46
CA LYS A 262 11.85 17.46 -12.82
C LYS A 262 11.52 15.97 -12.69
N GLN A 263 10.34 15.57 -13.13
CA GLN A 263 9.82 14.22 -13.00
C GLN A 263 9.48 13.68 -14.39
N PHE A 264 9.87 12.45 -14.66
CA PHE A 264 9.37 11.65 -15.76
C PHE A 264 8.71 10.40 -15.18
N ALA A 265 7.42 10.20 -15.49
CA ALA A 265 6.67 9.03 -15.09
C ALA A 265 6.17 8.28 -16.33
N GLN A 266 6.40 6.97 -16.39
CA GLN A 266 6.05 6.12 -17.51
C GLN A 266 5.45 4.81 -17.01
N SER A 267 4.40 4.34 -17.64
CA SER A 267 3.82 3.01 -17.45
C SER A 267 3.59 2.31 -18.78
N SER A 268 3.49 0.98 -18.72
CA SER A 268 3.03 0.16 -19.83
C SER A 268 1.54 -0.10 -19.65
N ASP A 269 0.72 0.68 -20.35
CA ASP A 269 -0.74 0.61 -20.22
C ASP A 269 -1.29 -0.43 -21.20
N SER A 270 -2.21 -1.28 -20.72
CA SER A 270 -2.87 -2.27 -21.58
C SER A 270 -3.97 -1.62 -22.41
N ILE A 271 -4.06 -2.05 -23.65
CA ILE A 271 -5.08 -1.62 -24.61
C ILE A 271 -5.81 -2.85 -25.08
N GLU A 272 -7.08 -2.95 -24.72
CA GLU A 272 -7.95 -4.07 -25.07
C GLU A 272 -9.01 -3.59 -26.06
N LYS A 273 -9.17 -4.32 -27.16
CA LYS A 273 -10.25 -4.10 -28.10
C LYS A 273 -11.14 -5.32 -28.13
N PHE A 274 -12.42 -5.12 -27.97
CA PHE A 274 -13.44 -6.15 -28.00
C PHE A 274 -14.12 -6.11 -29.37
N ASN A 275 -13.97 -7.20 -30.14
CA ASN A 275 -14.57 -7.38 -31.45
C ASN A 275 -15.44 -8.65 -31.40
N ASP A 276 -16.61 -8.57 -32.03
CA ASP A 276 -17.50 -9.73 -32.10
C ASP A 276 -17.08 -10.74 -33.17
N TYR A 277 -16.34 -10.27 -34.17
CA TYR A 277 -15.97 -11.06 -35.32
C TYR A 277 -14.47 -11.35 -35.40
N PHE A 278 -14.12 -12.48 -35.97
CA PHE A 278 -12.75 -12.80 -36.33
C PHE A 278 -12.28 -11.85 -37.42
N LEU A 279 -11.17 -11.18 -37.19
CA LEU A 279 -10.62 -10.22 -38.17
C LEU A 279 -9.58 -10.91 -39.05
N ASP A 280 -9.68 -10.64 -40.37
CA ASP A 280 -8.65 -11.02 -41.33
C ASP A 280 -7.36 -10.24 -41.02
N ASN A 281 -6.24 -10.95 -40.88
CA ASN A 281 -4.96 -10.36 -40.52
C ASN A 281 -4.38 -9.40 -41.58
N ALA A 282 -4.81 -9.50 -42.81
CA ALA A 282 -4.29 -8.69 -43.90
C ALA A 282 -5.09 -7.39 -44.08
N SER A 283 -6.40 -7.46 -43.93
CA SER A 283 -7.32 -6.35 -44.17
C SER A 283 -7.80 -5.66 -42.86
N GLY A 284 -7.72 -6.37 -41.71
CA GLY A 284 -8.32 -5.90 -40.46
C GLY A 284 -9.86 -5.86 -40.48
N ALA A 285 -10.49 -6.39 -41.51
CA ALA A 285 -11.95 -6.47 -41.66
C ALA A 285 -12.49 -7.79 -41.09
N PRO A 286 -13.78 -7.87 -40.67
CA PRO A 286 -14.40 -9.12 -40.27
C PRO A 286 -14.25 -10.21 -41.33
N MET A 287 -13.80 -11.38 -40.94
CA MET A 287 -13.61 -12.52 -41.86
C MET A 287 -14.96 -13.09 -42.29
N ALA A 288 -15.21 -13.14 -43.55
CA ALA A 288 -16.43 -13.73 -44.10
C ALA A 288 -16.46 -15.26 -43.81
N CYS A 289 -17.63 -15.81 -43.51
CA CYS A 289 -17.79 -17.25 -43.34
C CYS A 289 -17.46 -18.05 -44.59
N THR A 290 -17.54 -17.41 -45.76
CA THR A 290 -17.19 -17.99 -47.06
C THR A 290 -15.69 -17.93 -47.37
N ASP A 291 -14.90 -17.27 -46.51
CA ASP A 291 -13.45 -17.22 -46.67
C ASP A 291 -12.85 -18.61 -46.49
N PRO A 292 -11.98 -19.09 -47.40
CA PRO A 292 -11.32 -20.38 -47.28
C PRO A 292 -10.56 -20.55 -45.95
N ALA A 293 -10.02 -19.45 -45.39
CA ALA A 293 -9.34 -19.44 -44.10
C ALA A 293 -10.29 -19.71 -42.92
N ALA A 294 -11.59 -19.43 -43.05
CA ALA A 294 -12.60 -19.72 -42.02
C ALA A 294 -12.75 -21.23 -41.77
N ALA A 295 -12.40 -22.08 -42.74
CA ALA A 295 -12.40 -23.54 -42.55
C ALA A 295 -11.45 -24.04 -41.45
N ALA A 296 -10.47 -23.22 -41.08
CA ALA A 296 -9.57 -23.54 -39.95
C ALA A 296 -10.26 -23.40 -38.58
N TYR A 297 -11.47 -22.84 -38.53
CA TYR A 297 -12.22 -22.52 -37.31
C TYR A 297 -13.61 -23.17 -37.27
N PRO A 298 -13.72 -24.53 -37.41
CA PRO A 298 -15.00 -25.23 -37.59
C PRO A 298 -15.95 -25.14 -36.39
N THR A 299 -15.45 -24.72 -35.23
CA THR A 299 -16.23 -24.55 -33.98
C THR A 299 -16.83 -23.16 -33.81
N TYR A 300 -16.49 -22.21 -34.69
CA TYR A 300 -17.00 -20.85 -34.59
C TYR A 300 -18.33 -20.73 -35.37
N SER A 301 -19.26 -19.94 -34.79
CA SER A 301 -20.55 -19.71 -35.41
C SER A 301 -20.44 -18.66 -36.51
N CYS A 302 -21.24 -18.84 -37.58
CA CYS A 302 -21.40 -17.85 -38.61
C CYS A 302 -22.63 -16.98 -38.29
N GLU A 303 -22.46 -15.70 -38.12
CA GLU A 303 -23.53 -14.76 -37.83
C GLU A 303 -23.41 -13.54 -38.75
N SER A 304 -24.51 -13.15 -39.36
CA SER A 304 -24.56 -12.05 -40.33
C SER A 304 -23.56 -12.17 -41.50
N GLY A 305 -23.14 -13.41 -41.83
CA GLY A 305 -22.19 -13.70 -42.91
C GLY A 305 -20.72 -13.64 -42.50
N PHE A 306 -20.42 -13.35 -41.27
CA PHE A 306 -19.06 -13.27 -40.73
C PHE A 306 -18.83 -14.32 -39.62
N LEU A 307 -17.56 -14.70 -39.50
CA LEU A 307 -17.12 -15.68 -38.50
C LEU A 307 -17.08 -15.03 -37.12
N ARG A 308 -17.97 -15.48 -36.24
CA ARG A 308 -18.07 -14.93 -34.87
C ARG A 308 -17.07 -15.58 -33.96
N LEU A 309 -16.37 -14.75 -33.18
CA LEU A 309 -15.49 -15.22 -32.13
C LEU A 309 -16.27 -15.68 -30.89
N PRO A 310 -15.88 -16.78 -30.24
CA PRO A 310 -16.31 -17.04 -28.88
C PRO A 310 -15.94 -15.88 -27.98
N TYR A 311 -16.75 -15.60 -26.97
CA TYR A 311 -16.58 -14.48 -26.04
C TYR A 311 -15.15 -14.33 -25.49
N ASP A 312 -14.54 -15.45 -25.19
CA ASP A 312 -13.19 -15.52 -24.62
C ASP A 312 -12.05 -15.25 -25.63
N LEU A 313 -12.34 -15.24 -26.93
CA LEU A 313 -11.39 -14.93 -28.01
C LEU A 313 -11.72 -13.59 -28.73
N ALA A 314 -12.86 -12.99 -28.41
CA ALA A 314 -13.29 -11.72 -29.00
C ALA A 314 -12.46 -10.49 -28.53
N GLN A 315 -11.33 -10.73 -27.89
CA GLN A 315 -10.49 -9.73 -27.24
C GLN A 315 -9.08 -9.73 -27.82
N SER A 316 -8.63 -8.58 -28.29
CA SER A 316 -7.21 -8.35 -28.57
C SER A 316 -6.60 -7.46 -27.51
N LYS A 317 -5.43 -7.84 -26.97
CA LYS A 317 -4.70 -7.10 -25.95
C LYS A 317 -3.32 -6.70 -26.47
N THR A 318 -3.03 -5.41 -26.41
CA THR A 318 -1.73 -4.84 -26.73
C THR A 318 -1.26 -3.94 -25.58
N TYR A 319 -0.01 -3.51 -25.62
CA TYR A 319 0.56 -2.64 -24.61
C TYR A 319 1.15 -1.39 -25.24
N SER A 320 0.99 -0.26 -24.57
CA SER A 320 1.56 1.01 -24.98
C SER A 320 2.31 1.67 -23.84
N LEU A 321 3.54 2.12 -24.13
CA LEU A 321 4.34 2.89 -23.17
C LEU A 321 3.86 4.34 -23.17
N ILE A 322 3.23 4.76 -22.09
CA ILE A 322 2.74 6.12 -21.90
C ILE A 322 3.61 6.83 -20.88
N GLY A 323 4.34 7.85 -21.32
CA GLY A 323 5.26 8.63 -20.49
C GLY A 323 4.91 10.10 -20.48
N VAL A 324 5.09 10.78 -19.34
CA VAL A 324 4.85 12.22 -19.18
C VAL A 324 6.02 12.85 -18.42
N ASP A 325 6.55 13.93 -19.01
CA ASP A 325 7.51 14.82 -18.36
C ASP A 325 6.78 15.96 -17.64
N ARG A 326 7.26 16.25 -16.43
CA ARG A 326 6.73 17.34 -15.63
C ARG A 326 7.83 18.11 -14.91
N THR A 327 7.66 19.43 -14.78
CA THR A 327 8.54 20.27 -13.99
C THR A 327 7.71 21.25 -13.16
N TYR A 328 8.01 21.33 -11.87
CA TYR A 328 7.35 22.26 -10.96
C TYR A 328 8.35 22.82 -9.93
N THR A 329 7.99 23.97 -9.32
CA THR A 329 8.82 24.65 -8.34
C THR A 329 7.97 25.04 -7.14
N ASP A 330 8.46 24.73 -5.95
CA ASP A 330 7.81 25.04 -4.69
C ASP A 330 8.69 25.96 -3.84
N VAL A 331 8.05 26.93 -3.16
CA VAL A 331 8.69 27.84 -2.21
C VAL A 331 8.16 27.52 -0.82
N LEU A 332 9.05 27.16 0.07
CA LEU A 332 8.76 26.59 1.39
C LEU A 332 9.36 27.49 2.49
N PRO A 333 8.64 28.53 2.94
CA PRO A 333 9.04 29.33 4.10
C PRO A 333 8.83 28.56 5.39
N SER A 334 9.66 28.87 6.40
CA SER A 334 9.53 28.32 7.76
C SER A 334 9.93 29.36 8.79
N PHE A 335 9.24 29.35 9.92
CA PHE A 335 9.52 30.17 11.09
C PHE A 335 9.35 29.31 12.34
N ASN A 336 10.30 29.39 13.26
CA ASN A 336 10.24 28.70 14.55
C ASN A 336 10.74 29.68 15.63
N ILE A 337 10.07 29.67 16.78
CA ILE A 337 10.43 30.46 17.95
C ILE A 337 10.24 29.62 19.22
N ALA A 338 11.15 29.76 20.15
CA ALA A 338 11.02 29.27 21.52
C ALA A 338 11.30 30.42 22.47
N TRP A 339 10.41 30.62 23.42
CA TRP A 339 10.51 31.64 24.46
C TRP A 339 10.51 30.99 25.84
N ASP A 340 11.62 31.10 26.56
CA ASP A 340 11.76 30.65 27.92
C ASP A 340 11.08 31.69 28.84
N ILE A 341 9.75 31.49 29.09
CA ILE A 341 8.94 32.38 29.94
C ILE A 341 9.53 32.43 31.35
N THR A 342 9.89 31.23 31.86
CA THR A 342 10.68 31.05 33.06
C THR A 342 11.77 30.02 32.77
N ASP A 343 12.62 29.70 33.75
CA ASP A 343 13.67 28.68 33.62
C ASP A 343 13.09 27.25 33.45
N THR A 344 11.82 27.09 33.76
CA THR A 344 11.12 25.80 33.68
C THR A 344 9.93 25.79 32.73
N LEU A 345 9.52 26.94 32.19
CA LEU A 345 8.34 27.06 31.30
C LEU A 345 8.74 27.64 29.94
N VAL A 346 8.51 26.86 28.89
CA VAL A 346 8.89 27.23 27.52
C VAL A 346 7.65 27.28 26.62
N LEU A 347 7.44 28.38 25.94
CA LEU A 347 6.46 28.55 24.86
C LEU A 347 7.15 28.37 23.52
N ARG A 348 6.62 27.51 22.67
CA ARG A 348 7.09 27.27 21.30
C ARG A 348 6.04 27.65 20.28
N GLY A 349 6.46 28.28 19.20
CA GLY A 349 5.61 28.53 18.03
C GLY A 349 6.33 28.15 16.75
N ALA A 350 5.58 27.57 15.81
CA ALA A 350 6.10 27.26 14.48
C ALA A 350 5.06 27.58 13.42
N ALA A 351 5.55 28.04 12.27
CA ALA A 351 4.74 28.22 11.07
C ALA A 351 5.57 27.81 9.85
N SER A 352 5.01 26.98 8.97
CA SER A 352 5.74 26.55 7.78
C SER A 352 4.81 26.15 6.63
N LYS A 353 5.36 26.20 5.41
CA LYS A 353 4.77 25.58 4.24
C LYS A 353 5.56 24.35 3.85
N VAL A 354 4.88 23.22 3.69
CA VAL A 354 5.48 21.93 3.36
C VAL A 354 4.80 21.31 2.15
N ILE A 355 5.49 20.37 1.52
CA ILE A 355 4.96 19.57 0.39
C ILE A 355 5.13 18.08 0.66
N ALA A 356 4.18 17.29 0.16
CA ALA A 356 4.30 15.84 0.04
C ALA A 356 4.01 15.44 -1.41
N ARG A 357 4.94 14.71 -2.02
CA ARG A 357 4.77 14.24 -3.40
C ARG A 357 3.78 13.07 -3.45
N PRO A 358 3.03 12.92 -4.57
CA PRO A 358 2.22 11.74 -4.80
C PRO A 358 3.08 10.45 -4.75
N GLY A 359 2.47 9.35 -4.38
CA GLY A 359 3.13 8.04 -4.44
C GLY A 359 3.47 7.65 -5.88
N TYR A 360 4.52 6.85 -6.06
CA TYR A 360 4.90 6.41 -7.41
C TYR A 360 3.80 5.63 -8.11
N THR A 361 2.99 4.89 -7.36
CA THR A 361 1.81 4.19 -7.90
C THR A 361 0.73 5.14 -8.38
N ASP A 362 0.56 6.30 -7.73
CA ASP A 362 -0.48 7.27 -8.10
C ASP A 362 -0.17 7.97 -9.43
N ILE A 363 1.13 8.08 -9.75
CA ILE A 363 1.62 8.77 -10.96
C ILE A 363 2.10 7.82 -12.07
N ALA A 364 2.36 6.55 -11.77
CA ALA A 364 2.98 5.65 -12.74
C ALA A 364 2.40 4.23 -12.74
N ALA A 365 1.38 3.90 -11.92
CA ALA A 365 0.73 2.61 -12.06
C ALA A 365 0.17 2.45 -13.47
N PRO A 366 0.38 1.29 -14.11
CA PRO A 366 -0.17 1.00 -15.42
C PRO A 366 -1.69 1.14 -15.45
N GLY A 367 -2.19 1.63 -16.56
CA GLY A 367 -3.60 1.74 -16.85
C GLY A 367 -4.11 0.60 -17.69
N ALA A 368 -5.43 0.49 -17.77
CA ALA A 368 -6.14 -0.38 -18.70
C ALA A 368 -7.14 0.45 -19.49
N LEU A 369 -7.07 0.35 -20.81
CA LEU A 369 -7.96 1.02 -21.76
C LEU A 369 -8.68 -0.04 -22.55
N SER A 370 -10.00 0.07 -22.65
CA SER A 370 -10.84 -0.89 -23.36
C SER A 370 -11.68 -0.15 -24.40
N TYR A 371 -11.68 -0.66 -25.61
CA TYR A 371 -12.56 -0.19 -26.69
C TYR A 371 -13.68 -1.19 -26.91
N TYR A 372 -14.91 -0.71 -26.90
CA TYR A 372 -16.10 -1.47 -27.21
C TYR A 372 -16.71 -0.99 -28.52
N SER A 373 -16.96 -1.91 -29.47
CA SER A 373 -17.71 -1.61 -30.68
C SER A 373 -19.22 -1.45 -30.37
N GLU A 374 -19.95 -0.80 -31.26
CA GLU A 374 -21.43 -0.66 -31.13
C GLU A 374 -22.14 -2.01 -31.04
N GLU A 375 -21.68 -3.00 -31.78
CA GLU A 375 -22.22 -4.36 -31.77
C GLU A 375 -22.02 -5.04 -30.45
N TYR A 376 -20.81 -4.86 -29.86
CA TYR A 376 -20.49 -5.43 -28.57
C TYR A 376 -21.34 -4.81 -27.44
N VAL A 377 -21.60 -3.52 -27.51
CA VAL A 377 -22.46 -2.81 -26.55
C VAL A 377 -23.91 -3.25 -26.68
N ASN A 378 -24.42 -3.40 -27.91
CA ASN A 378 -25.80 -3.81 -28.18
C ASN A 378 -26.07 -5.26 -27.77
N ASP A 379 -25.09 -6.16 -27.86
CA ASP A 379 -25.20 -7.55 -27.43
C ASP A 379 -25.09 -7.73 -25.89
N ARG A 380 -25.02 -6.64 -25.13
CA ARG A 380 -24.96 -6.59 -23.66
C ARG A 380 -23.80 -7.35 -23.01
N ARG A 381 -22.72 -7.60 -23.73
CA ARG A 381 -21.53 -8.28 -23.20
C ARG A 381 -20.55 -7.37 -22.48
N VAL A 382 -20.92 -6.14 -22.27
CA VAL A 382 -20.04 -5.11 -21.72
C VAL A 382 -19.95 -5.24 -20.21
N ALA A 383 -18.77 -5.60 -19.72
CA ALA A 383 -18.44 -5.50 -18.32
C ALA A 383 -18.21 -4.03 -17.90
N GLY A 384 -18.63 -3.66 -16.70
CA GLY A 384 -18.32 -2.34 -16.14
C GLY A 384 -19.29 -1.20 -16.53
N GLY A 385 -20.41 -1.50 -17.19
CA GLY A 385 -21.49 -0.52 -17.39
C GLY A 385 -21.23 0.56 -18.44
N ALA A 386 -20.36 0.30 -19.43
CA ALA A 386 -20.31 1.14 -20.63
C ALA A 386 -21.66 1.02 -21.37
N SER A 387 -22.32 2.13 -21.57
CA SER A 387 -23.63 2.18 -22.23
C SER A 387 -23.55 2.56 -23.70
N THR A 388 -22.35 2.93 -24.17
CA THR A 388 -22.10 3.43 -25.53
C THR A 388 -20.80 2.85 -26.08
N ALA A 389 -20.72 2.68 -27.40
CA ALA A 389 -19.48 2.35 -28.09
C ALA A 389 -18.40 3.38 -27.80
N GLY A 390 -17.16 2.96 -27.74
CA GLY A 390 -16.02 3.83 -27.56
C GLY A 390 -15.00 3.35 -26.54
N TRP A 391 -14.09 4.24 -26.19
CA TRP A 391 -13.03 3.98 -25.23
C TRP A 391 -13.50 4.23 -23.81
N VAL A 392 -13.21 3.29 -22.90
CA VAL A 392 -13.32 3.43 -21.44
C VAL A 392 -12.03 2.97 -20.80
N GLY A 393 -11.78 3.35 -19.55
CA GLY A 393 -10.56 2.88 -18.91
C GLY A 393 -10.31 3.40 -17.52
N GLN A 394 -9.16 2.97 -16.98
CA GLN A 394 -8.65 3.41 -15.69
C GLN A 394 -7.12 3.51 -15.71
N GLY A 395 -6.55 4.34 -14.85
CA GLY A 395 -5.11 4.42 -14.72
C GLY A 395 -4.62 5.52 -13.81
N SER A 396 -3.30 5.57 -13.65
CA SER A 396 -2.63 6.62 -12.87
C SER A 396 -2.70 7.98 -13.56
N ASN A 397 -2.63 9.04 -12.76
CA ASN A 397 -2.50 10.39 -13.28
C ASN A 397 -1.04 10.87 -13.15
N LYS A 398 -0.32 10.84 -14.27
CA LYS A 398 1.09 11.24 -14.34
C LYS A 398 1.30 12.75 -14.11
N GLN A 399 0.21 13.52 -14.03
CA GLN A 399 0.21 14.98 -13.83
C GLN A 399 -0.21 15.41 -12.43
N LEU A 400 -0.30 14.50 -11.45
CA LEU A 400 -0.67 14.85 -10.08
C LEU A 400 0.32 15.84 -9.46
N GLU A 401 -0.22 16.85 -8.81
CA GLU A 401 0.56 17.83 -8.04
C GLU A 401 0.87 17.33 -6.64
N PRO A 402 2.00 17.78 -6.06
CA PRO A 402 2.25 17.57 -4.65
C PRO A 402 1.13 18.14 -3.80
N PHE A 403 0.81 17.47 -2.70
CA PHE A 403 0.04 18.06 -1.63
C PHE A 403 0.84 19.20 -1.03
N LYS A 404 0.18 20.30 -0.74
CA LYS A 404 0.78 21.45 -0.07
C LYS A 404 0.08 21.66 1.25
N ALA A 405 0.82 21.91 2.31
CA ALA A 405 0.22 22.25 3.58
C ALA A 405 0.87 23.48 4.18
N THR A 406 0.03 24.40 4.67
CA THR A 406 0.44 25.47 5.56
C THR A 406 0.09 25.04 6.97
N GLN A 407 1.10 24.93 7.82
CA GLN A 407 0.96 24.44 9.19
C GLN A 407 1.38 25.47 10.22
N PHE A 408 0.66 25.44 11.35
CA PHE A 408 0.88 26.26 12.53
C PHE A 408 0.86 25.36 13.75
N ASP A 409 1.85 25.52 14.61
CA ASP A 409 2.01 24.79 15.85
C ASP A 409 2.29 25.78 16.99
N LEU A 410 1.64 25.56 18.15
CA LEU A 410 1.86 26.30 19.38
C LEU A 410 1.94 25.30 20.53
N GLY A 411 3.03 25.32 21.28
CA GLY A 411 3.25 24.39 22.38
C GLY A 411 3.69 25.10 23.65
N LEU A 412 3.18 24.66 24.80
CA LEU A 412 3.63 25.09 26.10
C LEU A 412 4.17 23.87 26.84
N GLU A 413 5.42 23.95 27.30
CA GLU A 413 6.15 22.89 27.97
C GLU A 413 6.57 23.32 29.38
N TRP A 414 6.29 22.51 30.37
CA TRP A 414 6.66 22.76 31.75
C TRP A 414 7.60 21.66 32.26
N TYR A 415 8.86 22.04 32.49
CA TYR A 415 9.94 21.20 33.01
C TYR A 415 10.04 21.39 34.52
N PHE A 416 9.13 20.83 35.30
CA PHE A 416 8.95 21.14 36.71
C PHE A 416 9.99 20.50 37.64
N GLN A 417 10.71 19.47 37.16
CA GLN A 417 11.87 18.86 37.85
C GLN A 417 12.73 18.05 36.85
N PRO A 418 13.97 17.66 37.22
CA PRO A 418 14.79 16.78 36.40
C PRO A 418 14.05 15.47 36.05
N GLY A 419 14.04 15.11 34.75
CA GLY A 419 13.33 13.90 34.28
C GLY A 419 11.81 14.03 34.18
N ALA A 420 11.24 15.22 34.44
CA ALA A 420 9.80 15.45 34.38
C ALA A 420 9.42 16.57 33.41
N VAL A 421 8.41 16.34 32.59
CA VAL A 421 7.84 17.32 31.67
C VAL A 421 6.33 17.11 31.55
N ALA A 422 5.60 18.20 31.44
CA ALA A 422 4.21 18.22 31.02
C ALA A 422 4.06 19.26 29.89
N GLY A 423 3.31 18.94 28.86
CA GLY A 423 3.13 19.83 27.73
C GLY A 423 1.74 19.74 27.10
N VAL A 424 1.35 20.86 26.50
CA VAL A 424 0.18 20.97 25.64
C VAL A 424 0.61 21.59 24.32
N GLY A 425 0.17 20.97 23.21
CA GLY A 425 0.36 21.46 21.86
C GLY A 425 -0.99 21.73 21.18
N LEU A 426 -1.06 22.80 20.42
CA LEU A 426 -2.14 23.11 19.49
C LEU A 426 -1.56 23.08 18.09
N PHE A 427 -2.25 22.41 17.17
CA PHE A 427 -1.80 22.39 15.77
C PHE A 427 -2.94 22.65 14.81
N ARG A 428 -2.60 23.24 13.66
CA ARG A 428 -3.50 23.38 12.52
C ARG A 428 -2.71 23.25 11.21
N LYS A 429 -3.22 22.40 10.31
CA LYS A 429 -2.67 22.16 8.97
C LYS A 429 -3.79 22.40 7.96
N ASN A 430 -3.62 23.40 7.12
CA ASN A 430 -4.48 23.61 5.96
C ASN A 430 -3.79 22.91 4.78
N VAL A 431 -4.43 21.91 4.23
CA VAL A 431 -3.90 21.06 3.16
C VAL A 431 -4.59 21.42 1.85
N ASP A 432 -3.81 21.73 0.85
CA ASP A 432 -4.27 22.04 -0.51
C ASP A 432 -3.91 20.89 -1.47
N ASN A 433 -4.69 20.72 -2.54
CA ASN A 433 -4.47 19.72 -3.60
C ASN A 433 -4.55 18.26 -3.15
N PHE A 434 -5.39 17.94 -2.18
CA PHE A 434 -5.59 16.55 -1.80
C PHE A 434 -6.12 15.74 -3.00
N THR A 435 -5.57 14.54 -3.22
CA THR A 435 -6.01 13.68 -4.33
C THR A 435 -7.30 12.96 -3.98
N LEU A 436 -8.14 12.76 -5.00
CA LEU A 436 -9.35 11.97 -4.89
C LEU A 436 -9.55 11.13 -6.17
N PRO A 437 -10.17 9.94 -6.06
CA PRO A 437 -10.58 9.18 -7.23
C PRO A 437 -11.68 9.94 -7.99
N VAL A 438 -11.54 9.98 -9.29
CA VAL A 438 -12.49 10.64 -10.19
C VAL A 438 -12.79 9.75 -11.39
N VAL A 439 -13.98 9.91 -11.95
CA VAL A 439 -14.39 9.28 -13.20
C VAL A 439 -14.78 10.41 -14.16
N ARG A 440 -14.04 10.60 -15.22
CA ARG A 440 -14.27 11.70 -16.16
C ARG A 440 -13.86 11.35 -17.57
N ASP A 441 -14.43 12.02 -18.53
CA ASP A 441 -13.99 11.97 -19.91
C ASP A 441 -12.58 12.57 -20.03
N THR A 442 -11.67 11.83 -20.64
CA THR A 442 -10.26 12.22 -20.71
C THR A 442 -9.74 12.09 -22.14
N PRO A 443 -9.29 13.20 -22.75
CA PRO A 443 -8.63 13.13 -24.05
C PRO A 443 -7.26 12.49 -23.90
N MET A 444 -6.96 11.51 -24.72
CA MET A 444 -5.70 10.76 -24.73
C MET A 444 -5.21 10.53 -26.16
N VAL A 445 -3.93 10.21 -26.29
CA VAL A 445 -3.36 9.72 -27.55
C VAL A 445 -3.05 8.25 -27.39
N ILE A 446 -3.74 7.40 -28.12
CA ILE A 446 -3.58 5.95 -28.10
C ILE A 446 -3.06 5.51 -29.47
N ASN A 447 -1.85 4.91 -29.52
CA ASN A 447 -1.19 4.48 -30.75
C ASN A 447 -1.10 5.59 -31.85
N GLY A 448 -0.94 6.85 -31.44
CA GLY A 448 -0.84 8.00 -32.33
C GLY A 448 -2.16 8.65 -32.71
N GLU A 449 -3.30 8.08 -32.32
CA GLU A 449 -4.63 8.65 -32.55
C GLU A 449 -5.13 9.40 -31.32
N ALA A 450 -5.66 10.60 -31.52
CA ALA A 450 -6.32 11.36 -30.47
C ALA A 450 -7.73 10.82 -30.25
N VAL A 451 -7.99 10.29 -29.05
CA VAL A 451 -9.27 9.71 -28.68
C VAL A 451 -9.80 10.35 -27.40
N ASN A 452 -11.11 10.32 -27.21
CA ASN A 452 -11.71 10.67 -25.93
C ASN A 452 -12.08 9.37 -25.18
N VAL A 453 -11.42 9.11 -24.06
CA VAL A 453 -11.72 7.96 -23.20
C VAL A 453 -12.85 8.37 -22.27
N GLN A 454 -14.01 7.77 -22.48
CA GLN A 454 -15.20 8.01 -21.68
C GLN A 454 -15.01 7.36 -20.30
N ARG A 455 -15.53 8.03 -19.25
CA ARG A 455 -15.51 7.48 -17.89
C ARG A 455 -14.15 6.93 -17.44
N TYR A 456 -13.07 7.66 -17.75
CA TYR A 456 -11.74 7.29 -17.32
C TYR A 456 -11.60 7.45 -15.80
N GLU A 457 -11.39 6.32 -15.10
CA GLU A 457 -11.18 6.28 -13.65
C GLU A 457 -9.72 6.61 -13.34
N THR A 458 -9.48 7.66 -12.59
CA THR A 458 -8.14 8.11 -12.25
C THR A 458 -8.12 8.88 -10.93
N GLN A 459 -6.95 9.37 -10.55
CA GLN A 459 -6.79 10.29 -9.43
C GLN A 459 -6.73 11.73 -9.95
N ALA A 460 -7.32 12.68 -9.25
CA ALA A 460 -7.20 14.10 -9.52
C ALA A 460 -6.84 14.87 -8.25
N ASN A 461 -6.13 15.99 -8.42
CA ASN A 461 -5.98 16.98 -7.36
C ASN A 461 -7.21 17.89 -7.32
N GLY A 462 -7.41 18.59 -6.20
CA GLY A 462 -8.37 19.68 -6.16
C GLY A 462 -9.26 19.72 -4.94
N ARG A 463 -8.95 18.91 -3.92
CA ARG A 463 -9.70 18.95 -2.67
C ARG A 463 -8.85 19.54 -1.55
N ASP A 464 -9.38 20.59 -0.91
CA ASP A 464 -8.73 21.21 0.23
C ASP A 464 -9.20 20.55 1.52
N GLY A 465 -8.34 20.55 2.51
CA GLY A 465 -8.64 19.94 3.80
C GLY A 465 -8.00 20.65 4.96
N VAL A 466 -8.51 20.37 6.14
CA VAL A 466 -8.00 20.86 7.41
C VAL A 466 -7.77 19.70 8.35
N SER A 467 -6.64 19.71 9.06
CA SER A 467 -6.37 18.89 10.22
C SER A 467 -5.96 19.79 11.37
N GLN A 468 -6.69 19.75 12.49
CA GLN A 468 -6.42 20.60 13.65
C GLN A 468 -6.70 19.85 14.93
N GLY A 469 -6.01 20.22 16.00
CA GLY A 469 -6.20 19.50 17.24
C GLY A 469 -5.35 19.95 18.40
N VAL A 470 -5.39 19.12 19.43
CA VAL A 470 -4.70 19.31 20.69
C VAL A 470 -3.89 18.06 21.01
N GLU A 471 -2.66 18.27 21.44
CA GLU A 471 -1.77 17.22 21.95
C GLU A 471 -1.45 17.50 23.42
N LEU A 472 -1.65 16.50 24.25
CA LEU A 472 -1.27 16.52 25.66
C LEU A 472 -0.20 15.45 25.86
N TYR A 473 0.88 15.77 26.55
CA TYR A 473 1.91 14.79 26.88
C TYR A 473 2.56 15.10 28.21
N GLY A 474 3.06 14.05 28.83
CA GLY A 474 3.80 14.18 30.08
C GLY A 474 4.64 12.96 30.38
N GLN A 475 5.69 13.19 31.12
CA GLN A 475 6.57 12.18 31.65
C GLN A 475 6.98 12.56 33.07
N TYR A 476 7.01 11.56 33.93
CA TYR A 476 7.50 11.69 35.30
C TYR A 476 8.27 10.44 35.72
N THR A 477 9.43 10.63 36.29
CA THR A 477 10.24 9.56 36.84
C THR A 477 10.47 9.80 38.35
N PHE A 478 10.07 8.86 39.15
CA PHE A 478 10.28 8.89 40.63
C PHE A 478 11.71 8.48 40.97
N ASP A 479 12.24 9.00 42.06
CA ASP A 479 13.61 8.72 42.49
C ASP A 479 13.90 7.23 42.73
N PHE A 480 12.87 6.44 43.02
CA PHE A 480 13.01 4.98 43.22
C PHE A 480 12.99 4.17 41.92
N GLY A 481 13.06 4.85 40.75
CA GLY A 481 13.16 4.20 39.44
C GLY A 481 11.84 3.88 38.73
N PHE A 482 10.70 4.15 39.35
CA PHE A 482 9.42 4.02 38.69
C PHE A 482 9.13 5.24 37.79
N GLY A 483 8.47 5.06 36.68
CA GLY A 483 8.12 6.18 35.83
C GLY A 483 6.84 5.96 35.02
N VAL A 484 6.26 7.07 34.61
CA VAL A 484 5.05 7.12 33.78
C VAL A 484 5.28 8.09 32.63
N GLN A 485 4.92 7.67 31.42
CA GLN A 485 4.86 8.51 30.23
C GLN A 485 3.47 8.38 29.61
N ALA A 486 2.84 9.49 29.29
CA ALA A 486 1.53 9.49 28.65
C ALA A 486 1.46 10.56 27.55
N ASN A 487 0.75 10.27 26.48
CA ASN A 487 0.34 11.25 25.49
C ASN A 487 -1.08 10.99 25.01
N TYR A 488 -1.76 12.06 24.63
CA TYR A 488 -3.09 12.02 24.06
C TYR A 488 -3.20 13.05 22.94
N THR A 489 -3.70 12.65 21.78
CA THR A 489 -3.96 13.53 20.64
C THR A 489 -5.44 13.50 20.29
N TYR A 490 -6.05 14.67 20.24
CA TYR A 490 -7.34 14.91 19.60
C TYR A 490 -7.08 15.57 18.25
N ASN A 491 -7.54 14.96 17.16
CA ASN A 491 -7.35 15.43 15.79
C ASN A 491 -8.69 15.51 15.08
N ASP A 492 -9.13 16.72 14.79
CA ASP A 492 -10.31 17.00 13.98
C ASP A 492 -9.89 17.26 12.54
N THR A 493 -10.44 16.49 11.62
CA THR A 493 -10.06 16.56 10.20
C THR A 493 -11.30 16.71 9.32
N ASN A 494 -11.19 17.54 8.29
CA ASN A 494 -12.24 17.71 7.31
C ASN A 494 -11.65 17.96 5.92
N LEU A 495 -12.16 17.26 4.92
CA LEU A 495 -12.01 17.56 3.50
C LEU A 495 -13.22 18.35 3.05
N ALA A 496 -13.00 19.47 2.38
CA ALA A 496 -14.07 20.32 1.86
C ALA A 496 -14.94 19.56 0.85
N SER A 497 -16.23 19.89 0.76
CA SER A 497 -17.07 19.44 -0.35
C SER A 497 -16.60 20.11 -1.66
N ILE A 498 -16.67 19.37 -2.74
CA ILE A 498 -16.39 19.89 -4.08
C ILE A 498 -17.47 19.44 -5.05
N VAL A 499 -17.65 20.19 -6.13
CA VAL A 499 -18.42 19.76 -7.30
C VAL A 499 -17.42 19.34 -8.36
N LEU A 500 -17.49 18.08 -8.79
CA LEU A 500 -16.65 17.53 -9.83
C LEU A 500 -17.55 16.95 -10.92
N ASP A 501 -17.37 17.42 -12.15
CA ASP A 501 -18.16 16.98 -13.31
C ASP A 501 -19.68 17.01 -13.07
N GLY A 502 -20.15 18.02 -12.32
CA GLY A 502 -21.55 18.20 -11.98
C GLY A 502 -22.06 17.35 -10.80
N GLN A 503 -21.21 16.50 -10.22
CA GLN A 503 -21.53 15.74 -9.01
C GLN A 503 -20.93 16.39 -7.76
N GLU A 504 -21.77 16.61 -6.75
CA GLU A 504 -21.31 17.07 -5.46
C GLU A 504 -20.72 15.91 -4.64
N ILE A 505 -19.43 16.03 -4.30
CA ILE A 505 -18.75 15.15 -3.35
C ILE A 505 -18.76 15.88 -2.00
N GLY A 506 -19.57 15.42 -1.07
CA GLY A 506 -19.75 16.02 0.25
C GLY A 506 -18.46 16.04 1.08
N SER A 507 -18.47 16.81 2.16
CA SER A 507 -17.36 16.86 3.12
C SER A 507 -17.16 15.50 3.80
N SER A 508 -15.91 15.18 4.14
CA SER A 508 -15.57 13.94 4.84
C SER A 508 -14.29 14.12 5.68
N PRO A 509 -14.07 13.32 6.72
CA PRO A 509 -12.78 13.29 7.40
C PRO A 509 -11.66 12.88 6.43
N LEU A 510 -10.43 13.28 6.74
CA LEU A 510 -9.25 12.83 6.00
C LEU A 510 -9.09 11.30 6.11
N VAL A 511 -8.94 10.64 4.97
CA VAL A 511 -8.68 9.20 4.93
C VAL A 511 -7.39 8.86 5.68
N GLY A 512 -7.44 7.81 6.48
CA GLY A 512 -6.32 7.38 7.32
C GLY A 512 -6.18 8.13 8.65
N SER A 513 -7.04 9.11 8.95
CA SER A 513 -7.01 9.86 10.22
C SER A 513 -7.85 9.21 11.31
N ALA A 514 -7.31 9.17 12.53
CA ALA A 514 -8.04 8.84 13.73
C ALA A 514 -8.33 10.11 14.54
N LYS A 515 -9.55 10.24 15.06
CA LYS A 515 -9.93 11.42 15.84
C LYS A 515 -9.27 11.47 17.22
N ASN A 516 -9.03 10.30 17.83
CA ASN A 516 -8.45 10.18 19.17
C ASN A 516 -7.33 9.14 19.16
N GLN A 517 -6.21 9.48 19.77
CA GLN A 517 -5.10 8.55 20.02
C GLN A 517 -4.56 8.77 21.43
N ALA A 518 -4.22 7.69 22.11
CA ALA A 518 -3.64 7.74 23.44
C ALA A 518 -2.56 6.67 23.59
N ASN A 519 -1.47 7.02 24.25
CA ASN A 519 -0.44 6.08 24.64
C ASN A 519 -0.11 6.32 26.12
N VAL A 520 -0.03 5.24 26.88
CA VAL A 520 0.39 5.28 28.28
C VAL A 520 1.43 4.19 28.49
N THR A 521 2.58 4.58 28.98
CA THR A 521 3.65 3.67 29.34
C THR A 521 3.96 3.84 30.81
N VAL A 522 3.96 2.74 31.54
CA VAL A 522 4.52 2.66 32.90
C VAL A 522 5.79 1.85 32.82
N PHE A 523 6.79 2.27 33.56
CA PHE A 523 8.09 1.59 33.58
C PHE A 523 8.74 1.64 34.94
N TYR A 524 9.60 0.67 35.16
CA TYR A 524 10.53 0.64 36.29
C TYR A 524 11.94 0.41 35.74
N GLU A 525 12.88 1.23 36.16
CA GLU A 525 14.26 1.15 35.71
C GLU A 525 15.22 1.37 36.89
N ASN A 526 16.20 0.49 36.98
CA ASN A 526 17.36 0.65 37.81
C ASN A 526 18.61 0.11 37.09
N GLU A 527 19.76 0.09 37.73
CA GLU A 527 21.05 -0.35 37.13
C GLU A 527 20.98 -1.76 36.50
N LYS A 528 20.18 -2.66 37.07
CA LYS A 528 20.11 -4.07 36.65
C LYS A 528 18.87 -4.44 35.88
N PHE A 529 17.77 -3.75 36.11
CA PHE A 529 16.46 -4.20 35.63
C PHE A 529 15.67 -3.04 34.99
N LEU A 530 15.09 -3.30 33.83
CA LEU A 530 14.10 -2.45 33.18
C LEU A 530 12.87 -3.28 32.91
N ALA A 531 11.70 -2.80 33.33
CA ALA A 531 10.41 -3.35 32.95
C ALA A 531 9.52 -2.22 32.39
N ARG A 532 8.80 -2.47 31.31
CA ARG A 532 7.93 -1.50 30.66
C ARG A 532 6.64 -2.17 30.23
N ALA A 533 5.52 -1.50 30.48
CA ALA A 533 4.20 -1.84 29.94
C ALA A 533 3.65 -0.63 29.20
N SER A 534 3.39 -0.79 27.91
CA SER A 534 2.90 0.28 27.02
C SER A 534 1.53 -0.08 26.49
N PHE A 535 0.53 0.73 26.81
CA PHE A 535 -0.83 0.65 26.27
C PHE A 535 -1.02 1.71 25.21
N ASN A 536 -1.42 1.28 24.01
CA ASN A 536 -1.67 2.12 22.86
C ASN A 536 -3.14 2.00 22.45
N ARG A 537 -3.82 3.12 22.31
CA ARG A 537 -5.19 3.20 21.83
C ARG A 537 -5.28 4.11 20.62
N ARG A 538 -5.88 3.62 19.53
CA ARG A 538 -6.23 4.39 18.35
C ARG A 538 -7.75 4.35 18.18
N GLY A 539 -8.38 5.51 18.00
CA GLY A 539 -9.80 5.63 17.69
C GLY A 539 -10.15 5.08 16.31
N GLN A 540 -11.41 5.19 15.93
CA GLN A 540 -11.88 4.82 14.60
C GLN A 540 -11.16 5.62 13.50
N VAL A 541 -10.82 4.94 12.39
CA VAL A 541 -10.16 5.53 11.23
C VAL A 541 -11.05 5.41 10.00
N VAL A 542 -11.15 6.50 9.23
CA VAL A 542 -11.84 6.50 7.93
C VAL A 542 -10.90 5.95 6.86
N GLY A 543 -11.32 4.89 6.16
CA GLY A 543 -10.53 4.14 5.18
C GLY A 543 -10.86 4.46 3.71
N GLY A 544 -11.70 5.45 3.43
CA GLY A 544 -12.15 5.79 2.07
C GLY A 544 -13.55 5.25 1.75
N LEU A 545 -13.83 5.02 0.47
CA LEU A 545 -15.10 4.53 -0.02
C LEU A 545 -14.95 3.14 -0.66
N ASN A 546 -15.94 2.30 -0.46
CA ASN A 546 -16.11 1.03 -1.16
C ASN A 546 -17.59 0.89 -1.56
N ASN A 547 -17.87 0.78 -2.86
CA ASN A 547 -19.21 0.74 -3.42
C ASN A 547 -20.14 1.88 -2.90
N GLY A 548 -19.60 3.10 -2.80
CA GLY A 548 -20.33 4.28 -2.35
C GLY A 548 -20.51 4.38 -0.83
N LEU A 549 -20.05 3.41 -0.05
CA LEU A 549 -20.12 3.41 1.41
C LEU A 549 -18.74 3.70 2.02
N THR A 550 -18.72 4.49 3.09
CA THR A 550 -17.49 4.77 3.82
C THR A 550 -16.97 3.51 4.51
N VAL A 551 -15.69 3.24 4.32
CA VAL A 551 -14.96 2.19 5.03
C VAL A 551 -14.46 2.74 6.36
N TYR A 552 -14.66 1.99 7.44
CA TYR A 552 -14.15 2.33 8.76
C TYR A 552 -13.30 1.20 9.32
N THR A 553 -12.13 1.55 9.84
CA THR A 553 -11.37 0.66 10.72
C THR A 553 -11.77 0.97 12.15
N GLU A 554 -12.20 -0.04 12.90
CA GLU A 554 -12.65 0.10 14.29
C GLU A 554 -11.52 0.55 15.23
N PRO A 555 -11.86 1.09 16.41
CA PRO A 555 -10.86 1.41 17.43
C PRO A 555 -9.98 0.20 17.74
N TYR A 556 -8.70 0.45 17.97
CA TYR A 556 -7.70 -0.59 18.22
C TYR A 556 -6.92 -0.28 19.50
N ASP A 557 -6.89 -1.24 20.41
CA ASP A 557 -6.18 -1.15 21.67
C ASP A 557 -5.08 -2.25 21.72
N GLN A 558 -3.85 -1.90 22.08
CA GLN A 558 -2.75 -2.85 22.16
C GLN A 558 -1.94 -2.64 23.44
N LEU A 559 -1.61 -3.74 24.11
CA LEU A 559 -0.70 -3.76 25.24
C LEU A 559 0.59 -4.49 24.86
N ASP A 560 1.71 -3.80 25.04
CA ASP A 560 3.05 -4.33 24.83
C ASP A 560 3.81 -4.35 26.14
N LEU A 561 4.56 -5.44 26.37
CA LEU A 561 5.38 -5.64 27.57
C LEU A 561 6.83 -5.85 27.16
N ASN A 562 7.74 -5.23 27.88
CA ASN A 562 9.18 -5.38 27.66
C ASN A 562 9.92 -5.47 28.98
N VAL A 563 10.87 -6.38 29.07
CA VAL A 563 11.76 -6.55 30.22
C VAL A 563 13.20 -6.67 29.73
N ALA A 564 14.11 -5.97 30.37
CA ALA A 564 15.54 -6.13 30.18
C ALA A 564 16.23 -6.34 31.51
N TYR A 565 17.22 -7.24 31.52
CA TYR A 565 18.01 -7.55 32.70
C TYR A 565 19.50 -7.55 32.37
N ASN A 566 20.26 -6.68 33.03
CA ASN A 566 21.70 -6.61 32.93
C ASN A 566 22.31 -7.71 33.81
N LEU A 567 22.61 -8.88 33.23
CA LEU A 567 23.19 -10.02 33.93
C LEU A 567 24.59 -9.69 34.45
N THR A 568 25.39 -9.02 33.61
CA THR A 568 26.70 -8.43 33.93
C THR A 568 26.78 -7.06 33.24
N PRO A 569 27.83 -6.24 33.46
CA PRO A 569 28.02 -5.00 32.70
C PRO A 569 28.06 -5.20 31.18
N ASP A 570 28.46 -6.39 30.76
CA ASP A 570 28.65 -6.73 29.35
C ASP A 570 27.46 -7.51 28.74
N TRP A 571 26.61 -8.12 29.58
CA TRP A 571 25.50 -8.94 29.10
C TRP A 571 24.13 -8.41 29.51
N THR A 572 23.28 -8.16 28.54
CA THR A 572 21.87 -7.79 28.72
C THR A 572 20.97 -8.84 28.12
N LEU A 573 20.02 -9.37 28.88
CA LEU A 573 18.95 -10.25 28.41
C LEU A 573 17.68 -9.44 28.24
N THR A 574 16.94 -9.68 27.15
CA THR A 574 15.67 -9.01 26.87
C THR A 574 14.56 -10.01 26.58
N ALA A 575 13.36 -9.68 27.03
CA ALA A 575 12.13 -10.38 26.66
C ALA A 575 11.04 -9.37 26.34
N SER A 576 10.31 -9.57 25.25
CA SER A 576 9.23 -8.69 24.82
C SER A 576 8.00 -9.48 24.41
N VAL A 577 6.83 -8.94 24.76
CA VAL A 577 5.53 -9.44 24.32
C VAL A 577 4.82 -8.31 23.60
N ILE A 578 4.61 -8.47 22.31
CA ILE A 578 3.82 -7.53 21.50
C ILE A 578 2.39 -8.06 21.40
N ASN A 579 1.41 -7.16 21.53
CA ASN A 579 -0.01 -7.48 21.53
C ASN A 579 -0.39 -8.52 22.60
N ALA A 580 -0.01 -8.26 23.85
CA ALA A 580 -0.29 -9.15 24.99
C ALA A 580 -1.79 -9.44 25.18
N THR A 581 -2.65 -8.50 24.81
CA THR A 581 -4.12 -8.57 24.86
C THR A 581 -4.75 -9.36 23.74
N LYS A 582 -3.98 -9.72 22.69
CA LYS A 582 -4.47 -10.38 21.47
C LYS A 582 -5.53 -9.54 20.74
N SER A 583 -5.31 -8.25 20.65
CA SER A 583 -6.23 -7.33 19.99
C SER A 583 -6.37 -7.62 18.50
N GLU A 584 -7.56 -7.37 17.96
CA GLU A 584 -7.97 -7.63 16.60
C GLU A 584 -8.24 -6.31 15.88
N GLN A 585 -8.00 -6.27 14.58
CA GLN A 585 -8.34 -5.13 13.76
C GLN A 585 -9.55 -5.47 12.88
N ARG A 586 -10.65 -4.75 13.08
CA ARG A 586 -11.89 -4.93 12.33
C ARG A 586 -12.13 -3.78 11.39
N VAL A 587 -12.67 -4.10 10.21
CA VAL A 587 -13.03 -3.14 9.16
C VAL A 587 -14.48 -3.38 8.76
N HIS A 588 -15.28 -2.32 8.71
CA HIS A 588 -16.69 -2.39 8.33
C HIS A 588 -17.06 -1.28 7.32
N LEU A 589 -18.23 -1.45 6.66
CA LEU A 589 -18.82 -0.49 5.75
C LEU A 589 -19.95 0.28 6.42
N GLY A 590 -20.00 1.60 6.20
CA GLY A 590 -21.05 2.47 6.73
C GLY A 590 -20.92 2.74 8.23
N SER A 591 -21.87 3.49 8.79
CA SER A 591 -21.86 3.92 10.19
C SER A 591 -22.24 2.84 11.20
N ASP A 592 -22.89 1.77 10.74
CA ASP A 592 -23.33 0.66 11.60
C ASP A 592 -22.24 -0.42 11.66
N THR A 593 -21.54 -0.48 12.79
CA THR A 593 -20.43 -1.41 13.02
C THR A 593 -20.84 -2.87 13.04
N LYS A 594 -22.12 -3.18 13.22
CA LYS A 594 -22.61 -4.55 13.41
C LYS A 594 -23.05 -5.23 12.11
N ALA A 595 -23.47 -4.46 11.11
CA ALA A 595 -24.19 -5.01 9.97
C ALA A 595 -23.33 -5.35 8.75
N ARG A 596 -22.08 -4.84 8.65
CA ARG A 596 -21.30 -4.88 7.39
C ARG A 596 -19.81 -5.07 7.62
N LEU A 597 -19.44 -6.09 8.37
CA LEU A 597 -18.04 -6.45 8.55
C LEU A 597 -17.42 -6.85 7.20
N ILE A 598 -16.30 -6.22 6.81
CA ILE A 598 -15.53 -6.57 5.61
C ILE A 598 -14.40 -7.54 5.98
N SER A 599 -13.67 -7.22 7.03
CA SER A 599 -12.53 -8.05 7.45
C SER A 599 -12.28 -7.94 8.95
N ASN A 600 -11.78 -9.02 9.50
CA ASN A 600 -11.22 -9.10 10.83
C ASN A 600 -9.82 -9.69 10.74
N THR A 601 -8.80 -8.93 11.16
CA THR A 601 -7.40 -9.34 11.11
C THR A 601 -6.90 -9.60 12.52
N TYR A 602 -6.30 -10.75 12.69
CA TYR A 602 -5.70 -11.20 13.95
C TYR A 602 -4.22 -11.53 13.76
N ALA A 603 -3.35 -10.69 14.30
CA ALA A 603 -1.90 -10.90 14.24
C ALA A 603 -1.37 -11.82 15.34
N GLY A 604 -2.20 -12.11 16.34
CA GLY A 604 -1.80 -12.89 17.51
C GLY A 604 -0.88 -12.12 18.45
N ARG A 605 -0.30 -12.85 19.38
CA ARG A 605 0.72 -12.39 20.33
C ARG A 605 2.09 -12.76 19.79
N GLN A 606 3.02 -11.82 19.79
CA GLN A 606 4.40 -12.06 19.36
C GLN A 606 5.32 -12.04 20.57
N LEU A 607 6.23 -13.01 20.64
CA LEU A 607 7.19 -13.16 21.73
C LEU A 607 8.61 -13.03 21.14
N TYR A 608 9.41 -12.19 21.76
CA TYR A 608 10.81 -12.01 21.38
C TYR A 608 11.71 -12.22 22.59
N PHE A 609 12.83 -12.91 22.38
CA PHE A 609 13.88 -13.09 23.33
C PHE A 609 15.21 -12.68 22.70
N GLY A 610 16.02 -11.96 23.43
CA GLY A 610 17.31 -11.48 22.95
C GLY A 610 18.38 -11.50 24.04
N ALA A 611 19.62 -11.59 23.59
CA ALA A 611 20.80 -11.40 24.42
C ALA A 611 21.76 -10.47 23.70
N THR A 612 22.24 -9.45 24.39
CA THR A 612 23.22 -8.49 23.86
C THR A 612 24.50 -8.61 24.67
N TRP A 613 25.61 -8.76 23.97
CA TRP A 613 26.95 -8.73 24.54
C TRP A 613 27.70 -7.50 24.03
N LYS A 614 28.26 -6.74 24.98
CA LYS A 614 29.16 -5.61 24.70
C LYS A 614 30.61 -6.10 24.95
N PHE A 615 31.49 -5.85 24.02
CA PHE A 615 32.90 -6.23 24.07
C PHE A 615 33.80 -5.03 23.85
#